data_4894e0fee3e24f97010f2796faf32a2f
#
_entry.id   4894e0fee3e24f97010f2796faf32a2f
#
_cell.length_a   1.000
_cell.length_b   1.000
_cell.length_c   1.000
_cell.angle_alpha   90.00
_cell.angle_beta   90.00
_cell.angle_gamma   90.00
#
_symmetry.space_group_name_H-M   'P 1'
#
loop_
_entity.id
_entity.type
_entity.pdbx_description
1 polymer ?
#
loop_
_entity_poly.entity_id
_entity_poly.type
_entity_poly.pdbx_seq_one_letter_code
_entity_poly.pdbx_strand_id
1 'polypeptide(L)'
;MYTSMVALRELDRLNEISKNRKISEWEDKNKGILRITSLNSRSLNKHYEDIRSDTPLLKSDIICLQETWLEEDTNIEDLKIPDYDLHLNSKGKEKGIAIYFKQEIFKHIKDIKQENMQLSKFESSIIDIVVIYRSQDGNYIELRQNIESMTEGKKPELVIGDLNFCYQNHSSNPIKKYFNENDFSQLIQEPTHIEGNLLDHAYKRDTRQIYEYSTETHSKYYSDHKGLAIIVKKSRCYFTLVLKNYSHA
;
A
#
# COMPACT_ATOMS: atom_id res chain seq x y z
N MET A 1 -4.82 41.36 5.72
CA MET A 1 -3.93 40.20 5.52
C MET A 1 -3.86 39.25 6.74
N TYR A 2 -3.86 39.76 7.98
CA TYR A 2 -3.84 38.93 9.21
C TYR A 2 -5.10 38.05 9.40
N THR A 3 -6.29 38.58 9.09
CA THR A 3 -7.58 37.89 9.26
C THR A 3 -7.74 36.65 8.37
N SER A 4 -7.10 36.61 7.21
CA SER A 4 -7.16 35.46 6.29
C SER A 4 -6.29 34.29 6.76
N MET A 5 -5.15 34.55 7.38
CA MET A 5 -4.26 33.50 7.92
C MET A 5 -4.84 32.82 9.17
N VAL A 6 -5.55 33.57 10.01
CA VAL A 6 -6.22 33.00 11.19
C VAL A 6 -7.39 32.11 10.75
N ALA A 7 -8.17 32.56 9.77
CA ALA A 7 -9.27 31.77 9.22
C ALA A 7 -8.79 30.46 8.54
N LEU A 8 -7.67 30.50 7.82
CA LEU A 8 -7.06 29.30 7.22
C LEU A 8 -6.59 28.30 8.28
N ARG A 9 -5.90 28.77 9.32
CA ARG A 9 -5.45 27.90 10.44
C ARG A 9 -6.61 27.25 11.18
N GLU A 10 -7.71 27.98 11.40
CA GLU A 10 -8.90 27.44 12.06
C GLU A 10 -9.62 26.42 11.15
N LEU A 11 -9.66 26.65 9.84
CA LEU A 11 -10.20 25.70 8.88
C LEU A 11 -9.37 24.41 8.85
N ASP A 12 -8.05 24.52 8.84
CA ASP A 12 -7.15 23.36 8.90
C ASP A 12 -7.34 22.56 10.20
N ARG A 13 -7.47 23.26 11.33
CA ARG A 13 -7.76 22.63 12.63
C ARG A 13 -9.10 21.91 12.65
N LEU A 14 -10.14 22.50 12.11
CA LEU A 14 -11.48 21.88 12.01
C LEU A 14 -11.48 20.66 11.08
N ASN A 15 -10.74 20.73 9.99
CA ASN A 15 -10.55 19.61 9.06
C ASN A 15 -9.80 18.45 9.74
N GLU A 16 -8.77 18.75 10.54
CA GLU A 16 -8.01 17.76 11.30
C GLU A 16 -8.87 17.09 12.38
N ILE A 17 -9.69 17.86 13.11
CA ILE A 17 -10.64 17.34 14.10
C ILE A 17 -11.68 16.44 13.42
N SER A 18 -12.24 16.86 12.29
CA SER A 18 -13.22 16.07 11.53
C SER A 18 -12.61 14.76 11.02
N LYS A 19 -11.36 14.81 10.53
CA LYS A 19 -10.62 13.63 10.08
C LYS A 19 -10.37 12.65 11.22
N ASN A 20 -9.90 13.14 12.36
CA ASN A 20 -9.63 12.32 13.54
C ASN A 20 -10.89 11.66 14.07
N ARG A 21 -12.04 12.35 14.03
CA ARG A 21 -13.34 11.78 14.39
C ARG A 21 -13.75 10.65 13.44
N LYS A 22 -13.62 10.85 12.12
CA LYS A 22 -13.91 9.81 11.12
C LYS A 22 -13.01 8.58 11.28
N ILE A 23 -11.72 8.78 11.58
CA ILE A 23 -10.78 7.69 11.85
C ILE A 23 -11.21 6.91 13.09
N SER A 24 -11.57 7.58 14.19
CA SER A 24 -12.05 6.92 15.41
C SER A 24 -13.33 6.13 15.16
N GLU A 25 -14.29 6.71 14.45
CA GLU A 25 -15.54 6.02 14.07
C GLU A 25 -15.25 4.79 13.16
N TRP A 26 -14.26 4.89 12.27
CA TRP A 26 -13.84 3.77 11.42
C TRP A 26 -13.14 2.68 12.24
N GLU A 27 -12.21 3.05 13.15
CA GLU A 27 -11.52 2.11 14.04
C GLU A 27 -12.52 1.31 14.89
N ASP A 28 -13.51 1.98 15.45
CA ASP A 28 -14.59 1.34 16.23
C ASP A 28 -15.43 0.39 15.37
N LYS A 29 -15.86 0.83 14.19
CA LYS A 29 -16.65 0.04 13.25
C LYS A 29 -15.92 -1.20 12.75
N ASN A 30 -14.63 -1.07 12.45
CA ASN A 30 -13.80 -2.13 11.89
C ASN A 30 -12.97 -2.88 12.95
N LYS A 31 -13.15 -2.59 14.24
CA LYS A 31 -12.38 -3.18 15.35
C LYS A 31 -10.86 -2.96 15.18
N GLY A 32 -10.46 -1.84 14.64
CA GLY A 32 -9.06 -1.50 14.39
C GLY A 32 -8.37 -2.43 13.39
N ILE A 33 -9.12 -3.00 12.44
CA ILE A 33 -8.60 -3.88 11.39
C ILE A 33 -8.48 -3.10 10.09
N LEU A 34 -7.28 -3.04 9.53
CA LEU A 34 -7.00 -2.45 8.22
C LEU A 34 -6.79 -3.56 7.18
N ARG A 35 -7.44 -3.44 6.01
CA ARG A 35 -7.36 -4.40 4.91
C ARG A 35 -6.69 -3.76 3.70
N ILE A 36 -5.63 -4.39 3.23
CA ILE A 36 -4.80 -3.94 2.12
C ILE A 36 -4.79 -5.04 1.07
N THR A 37 -5.06 -4.72 -0.19
CA THR A 37 -4.93 -5.68 -1.29
C THR A 37 -3.96 -5.14 -2.34
N SER A 38 -3.13 -6.02 -2.89
CA SER A 38 -2.25 -5.74 -4.03
C SER A 38 -2.43 -6.78 -5.12
N LEU A 39 -2.45 -6.34 -6.39
CA LEU A 39 -2.65 -7.19 -7.55
C LEU A 39 -2.00 -6.58 -8.79
N ASN A 40 -1.16 -7.34 -9.49
CA ASN A 40 -0.81 -7.02 -10.86
C ASN A 40 -2.03 -7.31 -11.75
N SER A 41 -2.62 -6.24 -12.31
CA SER A 41 -3.91 -6.31 -13.01
C SER A 41 -3.82 -6.62 -14.50
N ARG A 42 -2.61 -6.53 -15.09
CA ARG A 42 -2.40 -6.75 -16.53
C ARG A 42 -3.42 -6.04 -17.43
N SER A 43 -3.52 -4.72 -17.26
CA SER A 43 -4.48 -3.81 -17.87
C SER A 43 -5.76 -3.61 -17.05
N LEU A 44 -5.82 -2.46 -16.39
CA LEU A 44 -7.00 -2.04 -15.63
C LEU A 44 -8.22 -1.84 -16.55
N ASN A 45 -8.03 -1.22 -17.73
CA ASN A 45 -9.14 -1.02 -18.67
C ASN A 45 -9.77 -2.35 -19.10
N LYS A 46 -8.95 -3.37 -19.38
CA LYS A 46 -9.43 -4.68 -19.83
C LYS A 46 -10.20 -5.42 -18.74
N HIS A 47 -9.73 -5.29 -17.49
CA HIS A 47 -10.25 -6.06 -16.36
C HIS A 47 -11.04 -5.22 -15.35
N TYR A 48 -11.44 -4.00 -15.74
CA TYR A 48 -12.14 -3.10 -14.84
C TYR A 48 -13.45 -3.68 -14.31
N GLU A 49 -14.25 -4.31 -15.16
CA GLU A 49 -15.51 -4.93 -14.76
C GLU A 49 -15.29 -6.11 -13.79
N ASP A 50 -14.22 -6.88 -13.99
CA ASP A 50 -13.85 -7.97 -13.11
C ASP A 50 -13.42 -7.42 -11.72
N ILE A 51 -12.59 -6.38 -11.73
CA ILE A 51 -12.06 -5.75 -10.52
C ILE A 51 -13.18 -5.09 -9.71
N ARG A 52 -14.07 -4.33 -10.35
CA ARG A 52 -15.18 -3.65 -9.67
C ARG A 52 -16.27 -4.59 -9.17
N SER A 53 -16.26 -5.85 -9.60
CA SER A 53 -17.18 -6.91 -9.17
C SER A 53 -16.53 -7.88 -8.18
N ASP A 54 -15.22 -7.77 -7.94
CA ASP A 54 -14.46 -8.66 -7.06
C ASP A 54 -14.75 -8.33 -5.57
N THR A 55 -15.75 -8.98 -5.01
CA THR A 55 -16.19 -8.75 -3.63
C THR A 55 -15.08 -8.88 -2.57
N PRO A 56 -14.16 -9.87 -2.61
CA PRO A 56 -13.01 -9.91 -1.72
C PRO A 56 -12.12 -8.68 -1.82
N LEU A 57 -11.86 -8.18 -3.02
CA LEU A 57 -11.04 -7.01 -3.29
C LEU A 57 -11.71 -5.73 -2.76
N LEU A 58 -13.02 -5.58 -2.97
CA LEU A 58 -13.81 -4.43 -2.54
C LEU A 58 -14.02 -4.34 -1.01
N LYS A 59 -13.64 -5.36 -0.25
CA LYS A 59 -13.59 -5.29 1.23
C LYS A 59 -12.34 -4.59 1.76
N SER A 60 -11.40 -4.23 0.90
CA SER A 60 -10.15 -3.58 1.28
C SER A 60 -10.35 -2.10 1.58
N ASP A 61 -9.50 -1.54 2.41
CA ASP A 61 -9.46 -0.11 2.70
C ASP A 61 -8.53 0.63 1.73
N ILE A 62 -7.61 -0.12 1.11
CA ILE A 62 -6.77 0.31 0.00
C ILE A 62 -6.51 -0.86 -0.96
N ILE A 63 -6.62 -0.61 -2.26
CA ILE A 63 -6.41 -1.57 -3.34
C ILE A 63 -5.29 -1.03 -4.23
N CYS A 64 -4.18 -1.76 -4.29
CA CYS A 64 -2.97 -1.37 -5.01
C CYS A 64 -2.86 -2.22 -6.28
N LEU A 65 -3.12 -1.63 -7.44
CA LEU A 65 -3.04 -2.31 -8.72
C LEU A 65 -1.75 -1.93 -9.45
N GLN A 66 -1.04 -2.92 -9.96
CA GLN A 66 0.15 -2.77 -10.80
C GLN A 66 -0.18 -3.18 -12.24
N GLU A 67 0.69 -2.81 -13.19
CA GLU A 67 0.49 -3.02 -14.62
C GLU A 67 -0.88 -2.56 -15.10
N THR A 68 -1.23 -1.33 -14.79
CA THR A 68 -2.55 -0.79 -15.14
C THR A 68 -2.73 -0.51 -16.63
N TRP A 69 -1.64 -0.33 -17.36
CA TRP A 69 -1.59 -0.08 -18.82
C TRP A 69 -2.48 1.10 -19.25
N LEU A 70 -2.59 2.10 -18.36
CA LEU A 70 -3.39 3.29 -18.65
C LEU A 70 -2.57 4.26 -19.51
N GLU A 71 -3.21 4.79 -20.53
CA GLU A 71 -2.67 5.83 -21.41
C GLU A 71 -2.99 7.22 -20.83
N GLU A 72 -2.30 8.25 -21.34
CA GLU A 72 -2.46 9.63 -20.81
C GLU A 72 -3.85 10.21 -21.06
N ASP A 73 -4.56 9.73 -22.10
CA ASP A 73 -5.91 10.11 -22.47
C ASP A 73 -7.01 9.27 -21.79
N THR A 74 -6.65 8.33 -20.94
CA THR A 74 -7.62 7.50 -20.23
C THR A 74 -8.55 8.38 -19.37
N ASN A 75 -9.85 8.28 -19.60
CA ASN A 75 -10.84 8.98 -18.80
C ASN A 75 -10.96 8.33 -17.41
N ILE A 76 -10.46 9.02 -16.39
CA ILE A 76 -10.45 8.54 -15.01
C ILE A 76 -11.87 8.31 -14.46
N GLU A 77 -12.86 9.08 -14.95
CA GLU A 77 -14.25 8.94 -14.50
C GLU A 77 -14.83 7.55 -14.79
N ASP A 78 -14.39 6.91 -15.89
CA ASP A 78 -14.84 5.58 -16.29
C ASP A 78 -14.24 4.46 -15.41
N LEU A 79 -13.24 4.79 -14.60
CA LEU A 79 -12.54 3.86 -13.71
C LEU A 79 -12.90 4.04 -12.23
N LYS A 80 -13.93 4.80 -11.91
CA LYS A 80 -14.35 5.04 -10.53
C LYS A 80 -15.04 3.82 -9.92
N ILE A 81 -14.59 3.43 -8.75
CA ILE A 81 -15.25 2.44 -7.88
C ILE A 81 -15.95 3.20 -6.75
N PRO A 82 -17.25 2.96 -6.48
CA PRO A 82 -17.95 3.60 -5.38
C PRO A 82 -17.22 3.44 -4.04
N ASP A 83 -17.26 4.45 -3.19
CA ASP A 83 -16.61 4.51 -1.87
C ASP A 83 -15.08 4.57 -1.88
N TYR A 84 -14.45 4.72 -3.08
CA TYR A 84 -13.01 4.89 -3.19
C TYR A 84 -12.64 6.15 -3.97
N ASP A 85 -11.59 6.81 -3.52
CA ASP A 85 -10.83 7.72 -4.35
C ASP A 85 -9.82 6.95 -5.20
N LEU A 86 -9.52 7.46 -6.39
CA LEU A 86 -8.56 6.86 -7.32
C LEU A 86 -7.34 7.78 -7.48
N HIS A 87 -6.15 7.21 -7.24
CA HIS A 87 -4.87 7.81 -7.54
C HIS A 87 -4.14 7.02 -8.62
N LEU A 88 -3.58 7.73 -9.61
CA LEU A 88 -2.84 7.14 -10.72
C LEU A 88 -1.39 7.61 -10.74
N ASN A 89 -0.47 6.66 -10.86
CA ASN A 89 0.94 6.91 -11.13
C ASN A 89 1.38 6.01 -12.29
N SER A 90 1.13 6.48 -13.52
CA SER A 90 1.39 5.70 -14.74
C SER A 90 2.40 6.41 -15.63
N LYS A 91 3.26 5.66 -16.29
CA LYS A 91 4.20 6.14 -17.29
C LYS A 91 4.44 5.08 -18.38
N GLY A 92 3.76 5.26 -19.49
CA GLY A 92 3.92 4.41 -20.67
C GLY A 92 3.09 3.13 -20.65
N LYS A 93 3.13 2.46 -21.79
CA LYS A 93 2.40 1.23 -22.06
C LYS A 93 2.90 0.07 -21.19
N GLU A 94 2.00 -0.82 -20.78
CA GLU A 94 2.31 -2.03 -20.01
C GLU A 94 2.94 -1.78 -18.63
N LYS A 95 2.71 -0.60 -18.05
CA LYS A 95 3.25 -0.16 -16.76
C LYS A 95 2.18 0.55 -15.95
N GLY A 96 2.57 1.08 -14.80
CA GLY A 96 1.73 1.98 -14.02
C GLY A 96 1.10 1.36 -12.78
N ILE A 97 0.75 2.25 -11.87
CA ILE A 97 0.06 1.92 -10.62
C ILE A 97 -1.28 2.68 -10.60
N ALA A 98 -2.34 2.00 -10.20
CA ALA A 98 -3.61 2.62 -9.80
C ALA A 98 -3.93 2.21 -8.37
N ILE A 99 -4.33 3.17 -7.55
CA ILE A 99 -4.59 2.94 -6.14
C ILE A 99 -5.98 3.47 -5.82
N TYR A 100 -6.89 2.55 -5.48
CA TYR A 100 -8.18 2.87 -4.91
C TYR A 100 -8.07 2.87 -3.39
N PHE A 101 -8.47 3.95 -2.73
CA PHE A 101 -8.30 4.10 -1.29
C PHE A 101 -9.45 4.88 -0.67
N LYS A 102 -9.72 4.60 0.61
CA LYS A 102 -10.68 5.35 1.41
C LYS A 102 -10.01 6.61 1.95
N GLN A 103 -10.44 7.79 1.48
CA GLN A 103 -9.81 9.08 1.85
C GLN A 103 -9.94 9.44 3.33
N GLU A 104 -10.90 8.88 4.03
CA GLU A 104 -11.02 9.03 5.48
C GLU A 104 -9.92 8.28 6.25
N ILE A 105 -9.25 7.29 5.61
CA ILE A 105 -8.20 6.47 6.21
C ILE A 105 -6.83 6.87 5.70
N PHE A 106 -6.70 7.05 4.38
CA PHE A 106 -5.43 7.27 3.70
C PHE A 106 -5.32 8.64 3.07
N LYS A 107 -4.10 9.17 3.07
CA LYS A 107 -3.70 10.35 2.33
C LYS A 107 -2.53 10.02 1.41
N HIS A 108 -2.66 10.37 0.13
CA HIS A 108 -1.52 10.35 -0.80
C HIS A 108 -0.50 11.44 -0.42
N ILE A 109 0.79 11.09 -0.43
CA ILE A 109 1.89 11.96 -0.02
C ILE A 109 2.77 12.35 -1.18
N LYS A 110 3.31 11.38 -1.91
CA LYS A 110 4.20 11.64 -3.06
C LYS A 110 4.32 10.45 -3.99
N ASP A 111 4.76 10.73 -5.20
CA ASP A 111 5.10 9.76 -6.24
C ASP A 111 6.57 9.83 -6.64
N ILE A 112 7.06 8.69 -7.12
CA ILE A 112 8.22 8.60 -8.02
C ILE A 112 7.71 7.97 -9.30
N LYS A 113 7.99 8.62 -10.43
CA LYS A 113 7.53 8.22 -11.76
C LYS A 113 8.72 8.15 -12.71
N GLN A 114 9.29 6.97 -12.85
CA GLN A 114 10.41 6.68 -13.73
C GLN A 114 9.98 5.72 -14.85
N GLU A 115 10.79 5.58 -15.90
CA GLU A 115 10.51 4.72 -17.05
C GLU A 115 10.20 3.28 -16.63
N ASN A 116 11.04 2.71 -15.76
CA ASN A 116 11.00 1.29 -15.39
C ASN A 116 10.53 1.04 -13.97
N MET A 117 10.06 2.07 -13.27
CA MET A 117 9.48 1.90 -11.93
C MET A 117 8.57 3.06 -11.53
N GLN A 118 7.52 2.75 -10.83
CA GLN A 118 6.61 3.70 -10.21
C GLN A 118 6.47 3.36 -8.73
N LEU A 119 6.52 4.38 -7.89
CA LEU A 119 6.29 4.26 -6.45
C LEU A 119 5.31 5.34 -6.01
N SER A 120 4.37 4.97 -5.14
CA SER A 120 3.42 5.92 -4.53
C SER A 120 3.37 5.71 -3.03
N LYS A 121 3.53 6.79 -2.26
CA LYS A 121 3.44 6.75 -0.79
C LYS A 121 2.09 7.23 -0.31
N PHE A 122 1.48 6.45 0.57
CA PHE A 122 0.26 6.77 1.30
C PHE A 122 0.52 6.72 2.81
N GLU A 123 -0.07 7.65 3.53
CA GLU A 123 -0.04 7.68 5.00
C GLU A 123 -1.42 7.45 5.58
N SER A 124 -1.44 6.76 6.72
CA SER A 124 -2.62 6.64 7.59
C SER A 124 -2.22 6.91 9.05
N SER A 125 -3.19 6.88 9.97
CA SER A 125 -2.93 6.92 11.41
C SER A 125 -2.26 5.64 11.93
N ILE A 126 -2.41 4.53 11.20
CA ILE A 126 -1.98 3.19 11.60
C ILE A 126 -0.61 2.86 11.00
N ILE A 127 -0.46 2.99 9.69
CA ILE A 127 0.68 2.51 8.92
C ILE A 127 0.90 3.38 7.70
N ASP A 128 2.15 3.56 7.31
CA ASP A 128 2.51 4.15 6.02
C ASP A 128 2.69 3.03 4.97
N ILE A 129 2.21 3.27 3.75
CA ILE A 129 2.27 2.29 2.67
C ILE A 129 3.03 2.87 1.49
N VAL A 130 4.01 2.13 0.98
CA VAL A 130 4.68 2.40 -0.28
C VAL A 130 4.28 1.33 -1.29
N VAL A 131 3.52 1.71 -2.30
CA VAL A 131 3.12 0.84 -3.40
C VAL A 131 4.15 0.92 -4.50
N ILE A 132 4.61 -0.22 -5.01
CA ILE A 132 5.68 -0.30 -6.01
C ILE A 132 5.23 -1.13 -7.20
N TYR A 133 5.60 -0.65 -8.39
CA TYR A 133 5.77 -1.45 -9.60
C TYR A 133 7.18 -1.23 -10.14
N ARG A 134 7.88 -2.30 -10.44
CA ARG A 134 9.18 -2.30 -11.12
C ARG A 134 9.12 -3.25 -12.32
N SER A 135 9.42 -2.76 -13.53
CA SER A 135 9.58 -3.64 -14.69
C SER A 135 10.84 -4.50 -14.56
N GLN A 136 10.92 -5.58 -15.34
CA GLN A 136 12.09 -6.50 -15.31
C GLN A 136 13.42 -5.78 -15.52
N ASP A 137 13.45 -4.75 -16.36
CA ASP A 137 14.63 -3.96 -16.69
C ASP A 137 14.96 -2.85 -15.67
N GLY A 138 14.13 -2.70 -14.64
CA GLY A 138 14.33 -1.67 -13.61
C GLY A 138 15.62 -1.90 -12.81
N ASN A 139 16.40 -0.84 -12.60
CA ASN A 139 17.67 -0.89 -11.90
C ASN A 139 17.48 -1.08 -10.39
N TYR A 140 18.15 -2.06 -9.79
CA TYR A 140 18.03 -2.35 -8.35
C TYR A 140 18.63 -1.27 -7.45
N ILE A 141 19.66 -0.55 -7.88
CA ILE A 141 20.28 0.52 -7.09
C ILE A 141 19.31 1.70 -7.03
N GLU A 142 18.71 2.07 -8.15
CA GLU A 142 17.70 3.13 -8.22
C GLU A 142 16.45 2.75 -7.42
N LEU A 143 15.98 1.50 -7.52
CA LEU A 143 14.86 1.02 -6.71
C LEU A 143 15.14 1.17 -5.23
N ARG A 144 16.33 0.74 -4.77
CA ARG A 144 16.76 0.89 -3.38
C ARG A 144 16.72 2.37 -2.94
N GLN A 145 17.32 3.27 -3.71
CA GLN A 145 17.34 4.71 -3.41
C GLN A 145 15.92 5.29 -3.35
N ASN A 146 15.07 4.88 -4.26
CA ASN A 146 13.68 5.29 -4.29
C ASN A 146 12.91 4.82 -3.06
N ILE A 147 13.05 3.54 -2.66
CA ILE A 147 12.43 3.02 -1.44
C ILE A 147 12.96 3.77 -0.20
N GLU A 148 14.26 3.98 -0.10
CA GLU A 148 14.90 4.70 0.99
C GLU A 148 14.34 6.13 1.13
N SER A 149 14.10 6.81 0.02
CA SER A 149 13.50 8.14 -0.01
C SER A 149 12.01 8.18 0.37
N MET A 150 11.32 7.05 0.32
CA MET A 150 9.89 6.89 0.62
C MET A 150 9.63 6.42 2.06
N THR A 151 10.60 5.75 2.68
CA THR A 151 10.46 5.13 4.01
C THR A 151 11.23 5.91 5.06
N GLU A 152 10.57 6.30 6.14
CA GLU A 152 11.15 7.18 7.17
C GLU A 152 11.39 6.48 8.52
N GLY A 153 10.77 5.31 8.77
CA GLY A 153 10.89 4.56 10.01
C GLY A 153 10.25 5.20 11.24
N LYS A 154 9.46 6.23 11.08
CA LYS A 154 8.78 6.93 12.19
C LYS A 154 7.54 6.20 12.68
N LYS A 155 6.88 5.48 11.79
CA LYS A 155 5.68 4.67 12.02
C LYS A 155 5.90 3.25 11.49
N PRO A 156 5.02 2.29 11.81
CA PRO A 156 4.97 1.04 11.06
C PRO A 156 4.81 1.31 9.56
N GLU A 157 5.51 0.55 8.73
CA GLU A 157 5.55 0.74 7.27
C GLU A 157 5.32 -0.59 6.56
N LEU A 158 4.65 -0.50 5.42
CA LEU A 158 4.46 -1.60 4.48
C LEU A 158 4.92 -1.18 3.09
N VAL A 159 5.85 -1.92 2.51
CA VAL A 159 6.26 -1.79 1.11
C VAL A 159 5.65 -2.96 0.34
N ILE A 160 4.80 -2.69 -0.64
CA ILE A 160 3.99 -3.72 -1.31
C ILE A 160 3.94 -3.49 -2.83
N GLY A 161 3.94 -4.57 -3.61
CA GLY A 161 3.72 -4.52 -5.04
C GLY A 161 4.54 -5.54 -5.83
N ASP A 162 4.51 -5.40 -7.14
CA ASP A 162 5.26 -6.24 -8.06
C ASP A 162 6.68 -5.68 -8.27
N LEU A 163 7.67 -6.43 -7.79
CA LEU A 163 9.07 -6.07 -7.92
C LEU A 163 9.77 -6.79 -9.08
N ASN A 164 9.04 -7.68 -9.77
CA ASN A 164 9.54 -8.40 -10.94
C ASN A 164 10.90 -9.08 -10.73
N PHE A 165 11.15 -9.63 -9.53
CA PHE A 165 12.22 -10.58 -9.28
C PHE A 165 11.74 -11.68 -8.35
N CYS A 166 12.14 -12.92 -8.61
CA CYS A 166 11.74 -14.04 -7.77
C CYS A 166 12.45 -13.99 -6.41
N TYR A 167 11.67 -13.82 -5.34
CA TYR A 167 12.22 -13.77 -3.97
C TYR A 167 13.02 -15.02 -3.60
N GLN A 168 12.59 -16.19 -4.06
CA GLN A 168 13.18 -17.47 -3.68
C GLN A 168 14.54 -17.70 -4.34
N ASN A 169 14.76 -17.21 -5.56
CA ASN A 169 15.91 -17.54 -6.41
C ASN A 169 17.11 -16.58 -6.23
N HIS A 170 16.95 -15.45 -5.56
CA HIS A 170 17.97 -14.40 -5.51
C HIS A 170 18.43 -14.10 -4.09
N SER A 171 19.23 -15.00 -3.49
CA SER A 171 19.80 -14.81 -2.14
C SER A 171 20.69 -13.56 -2.04
N SER A 172 21.38 -13.19 -3.12
CA SER A 172 22.28 -12.03 -3.20
C SER A 172 21.61 -10.76 -3.75
N ASN A 173 20.28 -10.73 -3.90
CA ASN A 173 19.58 -9.56 -4.45
C ASN A 173 19.78 -8.32 -3.55
N PRO A 174 20.25 -7.19 -4.10
CA PRO A 174 20.51 -5.97 -3.32
C PRO A 174 19.29 -5.41 -2.57
N ILE A 175 18.09 -5.64 -3.11
CA ILE A 175 16.84 -5.20 -2.49
C ILE A 175 16.51 -6.05 -1.26
N LYS A 176 16.68 -7.36 -1.34
CA LYS A 176 16.53 -8.24 -0.17
C LYS A 176 17.51 -7.87 0.94
N LYS A 177 18.77 -7.62 0.56
CA LYS A 177 19.79 -7.17 1.50
C LYS A 177 19.39 -5.85 2.16
N TYR A 178 18.96 -4.86 1.38
CA TYR A 178 18.49 -3.58 1.89
C TYR A 178 17.34 -3.74 2.89
N PHE A 179 16.31 -4.51 2.55
CA PHE A 179 15.18 -4.73 3.45
C PHE A 179 15.60 -5.40 4.77
N ASN A 180 16.45 -6.41 4.70
CA ASN A 180 16.95 -7.10 5.90
C ASN A 180 17.79 -6.17 6.80
N GLU A 181 18.64 -5.31 6.20
CA GLU A 181 19.49 -4.35 6.92
C GLU A 181 18.71 -3.18 7.53
N ASN A 182 17.46 -2.96 7.11
CA ASN A 182 16.59 -1.87 7.56
C ASN A 182 15.34 -2.34 8.30
N ASP A 183 15.42 -3.48 8.96
CA ASP A 183 14.38 -4.06 9.83
C ASP A 183 13.05 -4.39 9.12
N PHE A 184 13.08 -4.54 7.81
CA PHE A 184 11.93 -5.04 7.07
C PHE A 184 11.92 -6.57 7.04
N SER A 185 10.74 -7.16 7.16
CA SER A 185 10.51 -8.59 7.00
C SER A 185 9.48 -8.87 5.91
N GLN A 186 9.79 -9.84 5.04
CA GLN A 186 8.88 -10.30 3.99
C GLN A 186 7.72 -11.08 4.59
N LEU A 187 6.50 -10.71 4.20
CA LEU A 187 5.26 -11.34 4.66
C LEU A 187 4.83 -12.51 3.77
N ILE A 188 5.13 -12.45 2.48
CA ILE A 188 4.67 -13.44 1.49
C ILE A 188 5.71 -14.54 1.36
N GLN A 189 5.29 -15.79 1.48
CA GLN A 189 6.18 -16.97 1.42
C GLN A 189 5.83 -17.89 0.23
N GLU A 190 4.66 -17.72 -0.37
CA GLU A 190 4.17 -18.57 -1.45
C GLU A 190 4.37 -17.90 -2.82
N PRO A 191 4.51 -18.68 -3.91
CA PRO A 191 4.54 -18.16 -5.26
C PRO A 191 3.30 -17.33 -5.58
N THR A 192 3.51 -16.18 -6.21
CA THR A 192 2.45 -15.24 -6.60
C THR A 192 2.16 -15.24 -8.09
N HIS A 193 3.06 -15.77 -8.92
CA HIS A 193 2.91 -15.89 -10.35
C HIS A 193 2.58 -17.33 -10.76
N ILE A 194 1.84 -17.52 -11.85
CA ILE A 194 1.40 -18.83 -12.36
C ILE A 194 2.58 -19.78 -12.68
N GLU A 195 3.73 -19.23 -13.03
CA GLU A 195 4.96 -19.99 -13.30
C GLU A 195 5.69 -20.44 -12.03
N GLY A 196 5.13 -20.23 -10.85
CA GLY A 196 5.71 -20.64 -9.59
C GLY A 196 6.72 -19.65 -9.00
N ASN A 197 6.83 -18.44 -9.53
CA ASN A 197 7.69 -17.39 -9.02
C ASN A 197 6.98 -16.53 -7.96
N LEU A 198 7.72 -16.05 -6.95
CA LEU A 198 7.25 -15.04 -6.01
C LEU A 198 7.76 -13.68 -6.49
N LEU A 199 6.94 -12.96 -7.26
CA LEU A 199 7.23 -11.67 -7.90
C LEU A 199 6.60 -10.49 -7.15
N ASP A 200 5.43 -10.73 -6.54
CA ASP A 200 4.70 -9.73 -5.75
C ASP A 200 5.14 -9.85 -4.29
N HIS A 201 5.66 -8.77 -3.75
CA HIS A 201 6.27 -8.73 -2.44
C HIS A 201 5.46 -7.87 -1.48
N ALA A 202 5.57 -8.18 -0.18
CA ALA A 202 5.08 -7.33 0.89
C ALA A 202 6.06 -7.35 2.06
N TYR A 203 6.74 -6.24 2.28
CA TYR A 203 7.70 -6.07 3.36
C TYR A 203 7.15 -5.17 4.45
N LYS A 204 7.07 -5.66 5.68
CA LYS A 204 6.69 -4.85 6.84
C LYS A 204 7.91 -4.38 7.62
N ARG A 205 7.85 -3.16 8.16
CA ARG A 205 8.70 -2.66 9.23
C ARG A 205 7.83 -2.19 10.41
N ASP A 206 7.85 -2.91 11.49
CA ASP A 206 7.17 -2.59 12.75
C ASP A 206 8.06 -3.00 13.92
N THR A 207 9.11 -2.21 14.17
CA THR A 207 10.13 -2.48 15.18
C THR A 207 9.57 -2.53 16.60
N ARG A 208 8.44 -1.87 16.85
CA ARG A 208 7.75 -1.88 18.15
C ARG A 208 6.70 -2.97 18.29
N GLN A 209 6.49 -3.75 17.22
CA GLN A 209 5.51 -4.85 17.18
C GLN A 209 4.09 -4.43 17.64
N ILE A 210 3.68 -3.23 17.21
CA ILE A 210 2.39 -2.64 17.55
C ILE A 210 1.25 -3.42 16.89
N TYR A 211 1.51 -4.00 15.70
CA TYR A 211 0.50 -4.64 14.88
C TYR A 211 0.84 -6.10 14.57
N GLU A 212 -0.20 -6.90 14.46
CA GLU A 212 -0.16 -8.26 13.89
C GLU A 212 -0.54 -8.17 12.41
N TYR A 213 0.16 -8.95 11.59
CA TYR A 213 -0.05 -9.01 10.14
C TYR A 213 -0.43 -10.43 9.77
N SER A 214 -1.52 -10.60 9.04
CA SER A 214 -1.90 -11.84 8.40
C SER A 214 -2.04 -11.66 6.90
N THR A 215 -1.67 -12.67 6.13
CA THR A 215 -1.63 -12.61 4.67
C THR A 215 -2.37 -13.79 4.07
N GLU A 216 -3.04 -13.55 2.94
CA GLU A 216 -3.65 -14.55 2.10
C GLU A 216 -3.32 -14.24 0.64
N THR A 217 -3.21 -15.28 -0.19
CA THR A 217 -3.06 -15.14 -1.64
C THR A 217 -4.30 -15.70 -2.33
N HIS A 218 -4.81 -14.99 -3.34
CA HIS A 218 -6.02 -15.37 -4.05
C HIS A 218 -5.75 -15.42 -5.55
N SER A 219 -5.97 -16.58 -6.18
CA SER A 219 -5.91 -16.69 -7.64
C SER A 219 -7.01 -15.84 -8.28
N LYS A 220 -6.66 -15.16 -9.36
CA LYS A 220 -7.58 -14.35 -10.16
C LYS A 220 -7.63 -14.93 -11.58
N TYR A 221 -8.84 -15.16 -12.10
CA TYR A 221 -9.01 -15.74 -13.44
C TYR A 221 -8.61 -14.77 -14.58
N TYR A 222 -8.50 -13.47 -14.24
CA TYR A 222 -8.15 -12.41 -15.18
C TYR A 222 -6.69 -11.94 -15.08
N SER A 223 -5.87 -12.57 -14.23
CA SER A 223 -4.44 -12.28 -14.09
C SER A 223 -3.65 -13.57 -13.91
N ASP A 224 -2.42 -13.59 -14.41
CA ASP A 224 -1.43 -14.63 -14.11
C ASP A 224 -0.72 -14.41 -12.76
N HIS A 225 -1.01 -13.29 -12.09
CA HIS A 225 -0.61 -13.03 -10.72
C HIS A 225 -1.76 -13.33 -9.74
N LYS A 226 -1.40 -13.80 -8.54
CA LYS A 226 -2.33 -13.90 -7.42
C LYS A 226 -2.46 -12.54 -6.75
N GLY A 227 -3.67 -12.19 -6.35
CA GLY A 227 -3.89 -11.05 -5.46
C GLY A 227 -3.37 -11.35 -4.06
N LEU A 228 -2.70 -10.38 -3.46
CA LEU A 228 -2.25 -10.40 -2.07
C LEU A 228 -3.28 -9.69 -1.20
N ALA A 229 -3.77 -10.32 -0.16
CA ALA A 229 -4.59 -9.67 0.87
C ALA A 229 -3.79 -9.63 2.18
N ILE A 230 -3.68 -8.45 2.77
CA ILE A 230 -2.98 -8.22 4.04
C ILE A 230 -3.95 -7.61 5.02
N ILE A 231 -4.04 -8.21 6.18
CA ILE A 231 -4.84 -7.72 7.30
C ILE A 231 -3.88 -7.27 8.39
N VAL A 232 -4.01 -6.01 8.80
CA VAL A 232 -3.24 -5.39 9.88
C VAL A 232 -4.18 -5.11 11.03
N LYS A 233 -3.88 -5.59 12.22
CA LYS A 233 -4.68 -5.38 13.44
C LYS A 233 -3.78 -5.07 14.63
N LYS A 234 -4.27 -4.29 15.59
CA LYS A 234 -3.53 -3.98 16.82
C LYS A 234 -3.17 -5.25 17.59
N SER A 235 -1.91 -5.40 17.98
CA SER A 235 -1.44 -6.56 18.75
C SER A 235 -2.01 -6.55 20.17
N ARG A 236 -2.52 -7.69 20.61
CA ARG A 236 -3.01 -7.85 22.00
C ARG A 236 -1.89 -7.68 23.04
N CYS A 237 -0.66 -8.05 22.70
CA CYS A 237 0.49 -7.91 23.60
C CYS A 237 0.82 -6.46 23.91
N TYR A 238 0.59 -5.52 22.98
CA TYR A 238 0.84 -4.10 23.19
C TYR A 238 -0.07 -3.51 24.29
N PHE A 239 -1.35 -3.90 24.33
CA PHE A 239 -2.28 -3.48 25.40
C PHE A 239 -1.82 -3.92 26.79
N THR A 240 -1.27 -5.11 26.92
CA THR A 240 -0.81 -5.64 28.21
C THR A 240 0.43 -4.88 28.72
N LEU A 241 1.33 -4.47 27.84
CA LEU A 241 2.52 -3.68 28.20
C LEU A 241 2.16 -2.25 28.62
N VAL A 242 1.22 -1.61 27.93
CA VAL A 242 0.76 -0.26 28.26
C VAL A 242 0.04 -0.25 29.61
N LEU A 243 -0.85 -1.20 29.85
CA LEU A 243 -1.57 -1.29 31.13
C LEU A 243 -0.65 -1.57 32.34
N LYS A 244 0.41 -2.37 32.16
CA LYS A 244 1.42 -2.60 33.22
C LYS A 244 2.20 -1.34 33.58
N ASN A 245 2.50 -0.48 32.62
CA ASN A 245 3.21 0.78 32.87
C ASN A 245 2.34 1.84 33.58
N TYR A 246 1.01 1.78 33.45
CA TYR A 246 0.09 2.66 34.17
C TYR A 246 -0.29 2.17 35.59
N SER A 247 -0.04 0.89 35.90
CA SER A 247 -0.32 0.33 37.23
C SER A 247 0.82 0.53 38.24
N HIS A 248 1.93 1.14 37.82
CA HIS A 248 3.11 1.43 38.65
C HIS A 248 3.45 2.94 38.73
N ALA A 249 2.56 3.82 38.29
CA ALA A 249 2.59 5.27 38.48
C ALA A 249 1.46 5.70 39.38
#